data_3b2a1eda9657a6e6ed763b6133c04a79
#
_entry.id   3b2a1eda9657a6e6ed763b6133c04a79
#
_cell.length_a   1.000
_cell.length_b   1.000
_cell.length_c   1.000
_cell.angle_alpha   90.00
_cell.angle_beta   90.00
_cell.angle_gamma   90.00
#
_symmetry.space_group_name_H-M   'P 1'
#
loop_
_entity.id
_entity.type
_entity.pdbx_description
1 polymer ?
#
loop_
_entity_poly.entity_id
_entity_poly.type
_entity_poly.pdbx_seq_one_letter_code
_entity_poly.pdbx_strand_id
1 'polypeptide(L)'
;MSSRLIADDLAKQLKERVVSVEPIPAGHSGFTYFVETEASKRYVLRLPPPGARIAATADVVRQGRIMSSLHAAGLPAPAIPYMSSEPVVDGRPFVLMEAVDGLRIEPTSEREKPEEIAASAVAVLKRIHTLPVEQSGIGDEEAMPLVAEMMRWAMLMQRAPEELTTRAGELGGMLAAGAPAEHTPTLVHGDYHYGNMLFRGPQVVAVLDWEIAQIGQPLMDLGCLAIMSHRSQFKDVESPGGTVALPDSELFALYGVGADEMNWYVAMSLYKYAAILGYNLMLHRRGKRPDPFYETLTTTITGMIDEGIEILR
;
A
#
# COMPACT_ATOMS: atom_id res chain seq x y z
N MET A 1 10.98 11.69 -21.06
CA MET A 1 12.28 11.33 -20.45
C MET A 1 12.86 10.15 -21.19
N SER A 2 14.16 10.15 -21.44
CA SER A 2 14.76 9.09 -22.28
C SER A 2 15.19 7.93 -21.40
N SER A 3 14.63 6.74 -21.62
CA SER A 3 15.08 5.47 -21.00
C SER A 3 16.59 5.26 -21.16
N ARG A 4 17.19 5.87 -22.19
CA ARG A 4 18.62 5.84 -22.45
C ARG A 4 19.43 6.57 -21.36
N LEU A 5 18.99 7.75 -20.91
CA LEU A 5 19.69 8.50 -19.85
C LEU A 5 19.67 7.70 -18.53
N ILE A 6 18.50 7.12 -18.19
CA ILE A 6 18.36 6.25 -17.01
C ILE A 6 19.30 5.05 -17.14
N ALA A 7 19.37 4.41 -18.30
CA ALA A 7 20.25 3.26 -18.55
C ALA A 7 21.72 3.62 -18.37
N ASP A 8 22.16 4.75 -18.95
CA ASP A 8 23.54 5.22 -18.87
C ASP A 8 23.96 5.56 -17.42
N ASP A 9 23.06 6.16 -16.65
CA ASP A 9 23.32 6.49 -15.24
C ASP A 9 23.33 5.23 -14.37
N LEU A 10 22.38 4.32 -14.57
CA LEU A 10 22.35 3.03 -13.85
C LEU A 10 23.60 2.19 -14.17
N ALA A 11 24.07 2.16 -15.42
CA ALA A 11 25.25 1.41 -15.79
C ALA A 11 26.50 1.87 -15.00
N LYS A 12 26.62 3.18 -14.71
CA LYS A 12 27.68 3.74 -13.84
C LYS A 12 27.58 3.23 -12.41
N GLN A 13 26.34 3.17 -11.86
CA GLN A 13 26.11 2.70 -10.50
C GLN A 13 26.34 1.20 -10.36
N LEU A 14 25.88 0.42 -11.32
CA LEU A 14 25.98 -1.04 -11.35
C LEU A 14 27.37 -1.54 -11.75
N LYS A 15 28.19 -0.69 -12.39
CA LYS A 15 29.43 -1.08 -13.07
C LYS A 15 29.22 -2.23 -14.06
N GLU A 16 28.05 -2.25 -14.67
CA GLU A 16 27.58 -3.26 -15.60
C GLU A 16 26.71 -2.60 -16.66
N ARG A 17 26.73 -3.13 -17.88
CA ARG A 17 25.89 -2.60 -18.95
C ARG A 17 24.42 -2.89 -18.71
N VAL A 18 23.59 -1.85 -18.81
CA VAL A 18 22.12 -1.95 -18.82
C VAL A 18 21.65 -2.14 -20.26
N VAL A 19 20.89 -3.21 -20.50
CA VAL A 19 20.41 -3.60 -21.84
C VAL A 19 19.06 -2.96 -22.12
N SER A 20 18.14 -2.96 -21.15
CA SER A 20 16.81 -2.35 -21.30
C SER A 20 16.36 -1.61 -20.04
N VAL A 21 15.57 -0.56 -20.25
CA VAL A 21 14.83 0.18 -19.23
C VAL A 21 13.44 0.43 -19.77
N GLU A 22 12.46 -0.31 -19.28
CA GLU A 22 11.08 -0.30 -19.75
C GLU A 22 10.14 0.21 -18.65
N PRO A 23 9.31 1.24 -18.90
CA PRO A 23 8.37 1.73 -17.90
C PRO A 23 7.33 0.65 -17.57
N ILE A 24 7.00 0.52 -16.27
CA ILE A 24 5.89 -0.30 -15.82
C ILE A 24 4.64 0.59 -15.83
N PRO A 25 3.62 0.26 -16.66
CA PRO A 25 2.43 1.11 -16.84
C PRO A 25 1.54 1.20 -15.60
N ALA A 26 1.67 0.27 -14.66
CA ALA A 26 0.83 0.17 -13.47
C ALA A 26 1.50 0.82 -12.26
N GLY A 27 0.93 1.93 -11.79
CA GLY A 27 1.34 2.58 -10.53
C GLY A 27 1.02 4.07 -10.54
N HIS A 28 0.21 4.54 -9.57
CA HIS A 28 -0.19 5.94 -9.48
C HIS A 28 0.83 6.83 -8.76
N SER A 29 1.82 6.27 -8.09
CA SER A 29 2.66 6.96 -7.11
C SER A 29 4.12 7.16 -7.50
N GLY A 30 4.60 6.61 -8.63
CA GLY A 30 6.00 6.77 -8.97
C GLY A 30 6.40 6.37 -10.39
N PHE A 31 7.62 6.74 -10.73
CA PHE A 31 8.25 6.32 -11.98
C PHE A 31 8.95 4.99 -11.73
N THR A 32 8.32 3.91 -12.18
CA THR A 32 8.79 2.53 -11.98
C THR A 32 9.16 1.93 -13.34
N TYR A 33 10.29 1.21 -13.39
CA TYR A 33 10.82 0.64 -14.63
C TYR A 33 11.33 -0.78 -14.39
N PHE A 34 11.10 -1.68 -15.34
CA PHE A 34 11.89 -2.89 -15.47
C PHE A 34 13.26 -2.56 -16.03
N VAL A 35 14.30 -3.16 -15.45
CA VAL A 35 15.69 -2.99 -15.86
C VAL A 35 16.30 -4.35 -16.08
N GLU A 36 16.94 -4.56 -17.24
CA GLU A 36 17.70 -5.77 -17.54
C GLU A 36 19.16 -5.42 -17.83
N THR A 37 20.08 -6.22 -17.31
CA THR A 37 21.51 -6.05 -17.50
C THR A 37 22.08 -7.10 -18.47
N GLU A 38 23.31 -6.88 -18.95
CA GLU A 38 24.02 -7.79 -19.84
C GLU A 38 24.24 -9.18 -19.22
N ALA A 39 24.36 -9.26 -17.90
CA ALA A 39 24.41 -10.52 -17.14
C ALA A 39 23.03 -11.17 -16.94
N SER A 40 21.98 -10.72 -17.66
CA SER A 40 20.60 -11.21 -17.54
C SER A 40 20.00 -11.07 -16.16
N LYS A 41 20.50 -10.14 -15.33
CA LYS A 41 19.87 -9.79 -14.08
C LYS A 41 18.68 -8.87 -14.34
N ARG A 42 17.59 -9.12 -13.63
CA ARG A 42 16.36 -8.36 -13.73
C ARG A 42 16.10 -7.59 -12.45
N TYR A 43 15.85 -6.29 -12.60
CA TYR A 43 15.56 -5.39 -11.50
C TYR A 43 14.31 -4.58 -11.76
N VAL A 44 13.78 -4.01 -10.69
CA VAL A 44 12.77 -2.94 -10.73
C VAL A 44 13.39 -1.67 -10.16
N LEU A 45 13.46 -0.64 -10.98
CA LEU A 45 13.90 0.69 -10.57
C LEU A 45 12.69 1.51 -10.14
N ARG A 46 12.79 2.18 -8.99
CA ARG A 46 11.80 3.17 -8.54
C ARG A 46 12.48 4.54 -8.37
N LEU A 47 11.89 5.55 -8.99
CA LEU A 47 12.32 6.95 -8.92
C LEU A 47 11.15 7.80 -8.39
N PRO A 48 11.40 8.87 -7.62
CA PRO A 48 10.34 9.82 -7.29
C PRO A 48 9.89 10.59 -8.55
N PRO A 49 8.71 11.23 -8.55
CA PRO A 49 8.31 12.13 -9.62
C PRO A 49 9.33 13.25 -9.83
N PRO A 50 9.56 13.68 -11.09
CA PRO A 50 10.48 14.80 -11.37
C PRO A 50 10.08 16.06 -10.61
N GLY A 51 11.04 16.69 -9.93
CA GLY A 51 10.81 17.91 -9.16
C GLY A 51 9.99 17.70 -7.87
N ALA A 52 9.67 16.46 -7.49
CA ALA A 52 9.00 16.20 -6.22
C ALA A 52 9.92 16.55 -5.05
N ARG A 53 9.35 17.12 -3.99
CA ARG A 53 10.01 17.21 -2.70
C ARG A 53 10.16 15.77 -2.16
N ILE A 54 11.40 15.38 -1.84
CA ILE A 54 11.69 14.07 -1.29
C ILE A 54 11.23 14.04 0.18
N ALA A 55 10.00 13.60 0.38
CA ALA A 55 9.37 13.42 1.67
C ALA A 55 8.11 12.55 1.52
N ALA A 56 7.67 11.89 2.56
CA ALA A 56 6.50 11.04 2.61
C ALA A 56 6.50 9.99 1.46
N THR A 57 5.45 9.92 0.66
CA THR A 57 5.29 8.94 -0.42
C THR A 57 6.34 9.07 -1.54
N ALA A 58 6.98 10.24 -1.69
CA ALA A 58 8.04 10.45 -2.68
C ALA A 58 9.44 10.03 -2.18
N ASP A 59 9.59 9.64 -0.93
CA ASP A 59 10.87 9.14 -0.39
C ASP A 59 11.06 7.66 -0.72
N VAL A 60 11.53 7.40 -1.93
CA VAL A 60 11.80 6.03 -2.40
C VAL A 60 12.92 5.34 -1.61
N VAL A 61 13.89 6.11 -1.09
CA VAL A 61 15.00 5.55 -0.31
C VAL A 61 14.53 5.06 1.06
N ARG A 62 13.60 5.78 1.70
CA ARG A 62 12.92 5.33 2.91
C ARG A 62 12.21 3.98 2.67
N GLN A 63 11.48 3.85 1.56
CA GLN A 63 10.85 2.58 1.17
C GLN A 63 11.89 1.47 0.94
N GLY A 64 13.01 1.80 0.32
CA GLY A 64 14.14 0.88 0.12
C GLY A 64 14.74 0.40 1.43
N ARG A 65 14.88 1.27 2.44
CA ARG A 65 15.35 0.89 3.80
C ARG A 65 14.41 -0.12 4.45
N ILE A 66 13.10 0.12 4.39
CA ILE A 66 12.08 -0.80 4.93
C ILE A 66 12.20 -2.17 4.25
N MET A 67 12.15 -2.22 2.92
CA MET A 67 12.24 -3.47 2.17
C MET A 67 13.55 -4.23 2.43
N SER A 68 14.68 -3.52 2.50
CA SER A 68 15.98 -4.11 2.83
C SER A 68 15.99 -4.76 4.22
N SER A 69 15.40 -4.10 5.21
CA SER A 69 15.28 -4.60 6.58
C SER A 69 14.39 -5.84 6.64
N LEU A 70 13.25 -5.81 5.96
CA LEU A 70 12.34 -6.95 5.88
C LEU A 70 12.99 -8.16 5.19
N HIS A 71 13.70 -7.92 4.09
CA HIS A 71 14.43 -8.97 3.38
C HIS A 71 15.51 -9.60 4.27
N ALA A 72 16.29 -8.77 4.99
CA ALA A 72 17.31 -9.25 5.93
C ALA A 72 16.72 -10.07 7.08
N ALA A 73 15.48 -9.78 7.50
CA ALA A 73 14.73 -10.54 8.50
C ALA A 73 14.08 -11.82 7.93
N GLY A 74 14.30 -12.15 6.66
CA GLY A 74 13.70 -13.29 5.98
C GLY A 74 12.19 -13.16 5.74
N LEU A 75 11.67 -11.91 5.72
CA LEU A 75 10.30 -11.60 5.34
C LEU A 75 10.18 -11.46 3.82
N PRO A 76 9.01 -11.70 3.23
CA PRO A 76 8.81 -11.60 1.78
C PRO A 76 8.86 -10.14 1.33
N ALA A 77 10.05 -9.70 0.99
CA ALA A 77 10.37 -8.41 0.40
C ALA A 77 11.48 -8.58 -0.63
N PRO A 78 11.51 -7.76 -1.71
CA PRO A 78 12.59 -7.82 -2.68
C PRO A 78 13.93 -7.45 -2.04
N ALA A 79 15.01 -8.08 -2.48
CA ALA A 79 16.35 -7.61 -2.15
C ALA A 79 16.60 -6.24 -2.77
N ILE A 80 17.33 -5.36 -2.05
CA ILE A 80 17.67 -4.01 -2.48
C ILE A 80 19.18 -3.91 -2.68
N PRO A 81 19.71 -4.33 -3.84
CA PRO A 81 21.16 -4.30 -4.07
C PRO A 81 21.73 -2.88 -4.17
N TYR A 82 20.91 -1.92 -4.62
CA TYR A 82 21.36 -0.53 -4.79
C TYR A 82 20.27 0.47 -4.42
N MET A 83 20.64 1.50 -3.69
CA MET A 83 19.82 2.68 -3.45
C MET A 83 20.74 3.88 -3.16
N SER A 84 20.26 5.08 -3.49
CA SER A 84 20.97 6.33 -3.19
C SER A 84 20.00 7.47 -2.95
N SER A 85 20.26 8.26 -1.92
CA SER A 85 19.61 9.54 -1.67
C SER A 85 20.15 10.66 -2.57
N GLU A 86 21.35 10.45 -3.13
CA GLU A 86 21.93 11.39 -4.08
C GLU A 86 21.21 11.32 -5.43
N PRO A 87 21.08 12.44 -6.15
CA PRO A 87 20.35 12.51 -7.42
C PRO A 87 21.19 11.99 -8.59
N VAL A 88 21.58 10.72 -8.55
CA VAL A 88 22.54 10.11 -9.48
C VAL A 88 21.91 9.35 -10.65
N VAL A 89 20.60 9.14 -10.64
CA VAL A 89 19.88 8.52 -11.76
C VAL A 89 18.84 9.50 -12.28
N ASP A 90 18.99 10.00 -13.50
CA ASP A 90 18.14 11.03 -14.10
C ASP A 90 17.91 12.25 -13.18
N GLY A 91 18.96 12.64 -12.44
CA GLY A 91 18.92 13.74 -11.49
C GLY A 91 18.04 13.50 -10.26
N ARG A 92 17.77 12.24 -9.91
CA ARG A 92 16.87 11.84 -8.82
C ARG A 92 17.53 10.79 -7.90
N PRO A 93 17.13 10.74 -6.61
CA PRO A 93 17.40 9.57 -5.78
C PRO A 93 16.70 8.34 -6.36
N PHE A 94 17.17 7.14 -6.02
CA PHE A 94 16.62 5.92 -6.55
C PHE A 94 16.70 4.74 -5.59
N VAL A 95 15.85 3.76 -5.86
CA VAL A 95 15.94 2.39 -5.35
C VAL A 95 15.91 1.42 -6.52
N LEU A 96 16.84 0.48 -6.51
CA LEU A 96 16.87 -0.64 -7.44
C LEU A 96 16.66 -1.92 -6.63
N MET A 97 15.57 -2.62 -6.89
CA MET A 97 15.21 -3.87 -6.23
C MET A 97 15.33 -5.03 -7.21
N GLU A 98 15.66 -6.21 -6.74
CA GLU A 98 15.60 -7.41 -7.56
C GLU A 98 14.15 -7.69 -7.98
N ALA A 99 13.96 -8.09 -9.24
CA ALA A 99 12.65 -8.51 -9.73
C ALA A 99 12.26 -9.84 -9.07
N VAL A 100 11.17 -9.83 -8.31
CA VAL A 100 10.65 -11.03 -7.67
C VAL A 100 9.83 -11.83 -8.67
N ASP A 101 10.09 -13.12 -8.77
CA ASP A 101 9.28 -14.06 -9.56
C ASP A 101 8.01 -14.41 -8.78
N GLY A 102 6.94 -13.73 -9.11
CA GLY A 102 5.63 -13.87 -8.51
C GLY A 102 4.57 -13.16 -9.35
N LEU A 103 3.32 -13.54 -9.16
CA LEU A 103 2.17 -12.99 -9.86
C LEU A 103 1.26 -12.23 -8.88
N ARG A 104 0.58 -11.19 -9.37
CA ARG A 104 -0.57 -10.63 -8.66
C ARG A 104 -1.73 -11.62 -8.73
N ILE A 105 -2.60 -11.58 -7.74
CA ILE A 105 -3.85 -12.34 -7.80
C ILE A 105 -4.72 -11.72 -8.89
N GLU A 106 -5.07 -12.54 -9.87
CA GLU A 106 -6.07 -12.20 -10.87
C GLU A 106 -7.47 -12.63 -10.36
N PRO A 107 -8.53 -11.87 -10.65
CA PRO A 107 -9.89 -12.18 -10.20
C PRO A 107 -10.41 -13.54 -10.68
N THR A 108 -9.79 -14.09 -11.71
CA THR A 108 -10.19 -15.33 -12.40
C THR A 108 -9.30 -16.53 -12.05
N SER A 109 -8.38 -16.41 -11.11
CA SER A 109 -7.55 -17.56 -10.73
C SER A 109 -8.38 -18.54 -9.87
N GLU A 110 -9.15 -19.41 -10.53
CA GLU A 110 -9.86 -20.53 -9.90
C GLU A 110 -8.93 -21.59 -9.28
N ARG A 111 -7.61 -21.37 -9.33
CA ARG A 111 -6.60 -22.38 -8.98
C ARG A 111 -6.24 -22.44 -7.51
N GLU A 112 -6.56 -21.42 -6.74
CA GLU A 112 -6.11 -21.30 -5.36
C GLU A 112 -7.29 -20.96 -4.45
N LYS A 113 -7.33 -21.66 -3.32
CA LYS A 113 -8.41 -21.44 -2.36
C LYS A 113 -8.22 -20.10 -1.68
N PRO A 114 -9.27 -19.27 -1.57
CA PRO A 114 -9.23 -17.99 -0.86
C PRO A 114 -8.63 -18.10 0.54
N GLU A 115 -8.94 -19.19 1.24
CA GLU A 115 -8.46 -19.44 2.60
C GLU A 115 -6.93 -19.61 2.68
N GLU A 116 -6.33 -20.28 1.69
CA GLU A 116 -4.88 -20.51 1.66
C GLU A 116 -4.12 -19.20 1.37
N ILE A 117 -4.66 -18.37 0.47
CA ILE A 117 -4.11 -17.04 0.14
C ILE A 117 -4.21 -16.12 1.36
N ALA A 118 -5.38 -16.05 1.99
CA ALA A 118 -5.61 -15.23 3.17
C ALA A 118 -4.73 -15.67 4.34
N ALA A 119 -4.61 -16.98 4.59
CA ALA A 119 -3.74 -17.53 5.62
C ALA A 119 -2.27 -17.14 5.39
N SER A 120 -1.79 -17.20 4.15
CA SER A 120 -0.43 -16.77 3.80
C SER A 120 -0.24 -15.26 4.04
N ALA A 121 -1.18 -14.43 3.60
CA ALA A 121 -1.12 -12.99 3.80
C ALA A 121 -1.12 -12.61 5.29
N VAL A 122 -2.03 -13.21 6.08
CA VAL A 122 -2.10 -12.95 7.53
C VAL A 122 -0.84 -13.46 8.26
N ALA A 123 -0.30 -14.61 7.87
CA ALA A 123 0.93 -15.12 8.45
C ALA A 123 2.12 -14.17 8.22
N VAL A 124 2.21 -13.59 7.02
CA VAL A 124 3.22 -12.57 6.70
C VAL A 124 2.98 -11.30 7.51
N LEU A 125 1.73 -10.83 7.61
CA LEU A 125 1.38 -9.65 8.39
C LEU A 125 1.79 -9.80 9.87
N LYS A 126 1.47 -10.93 10.49
CA LYS A 126 1.89 -11.23 11.88
C LYS A 126 3.40 -11.15 12.05
N ARG A 127 4.17 -11.69 11.09
CA ARG A 127 5.62 -11.61 11.12
C ARG A 127 6.14 -10.18 10.97
N ILE A 128 5.52 -9.36 10.12
CA ILE A 128 5.85 -7.93 10.01
C ILE A 128 5.61 -7.22 11.34
N HIS A 129 4.45 -7.43 11.97
CA HIS A 129 4.09 -6.79 13.23
C HIS A 129 4.89 -7.29 14.44
N THR A 130 5.55 -8.45 14.34
CA THR A 130 6.44 -8.97 15.39
C THR A 130 7.91 -8.59 15.18
N LEU A 131 8.25 -7.94 14.04
CA LEU A 131 9.60 -7.44 13.82
C LEU A 131 9.87 -6.30 14.82
N PRO A 132 11.00 -6.33 15.57
CA PRO A 132 11.37 -5.21 16.42
C PRO A 132 11.42 -3.89 15.62
N VAL A 133 10.84 -2.84 16.18
CA VAL A 133 10.71 -1.54 15.49
C VAL A 133 12.08 -1.02 15.04
N GLU A 134 13.12 -1.23 15.84
CA GLU A 134 14.52 -0.83 15.55
C GLU A 134 15.08 -1.54 14.30
N GLN A 135 14.48 -2.66 13.92
CA GLN A 135 14.87 -3.44 12.74
C GLN A 135 13.97 -3.18 11.52
N SER A 136 13.05 -2.22 11.61
CA SER A 136 12.08 -1.92 10.55
C SER A 136 12.65 -1.10 9.38
N GLY A 137 13.84 -0.53 9.53
CA GLY A 137 14.42 0.44 8.59
C GLY A 137 13.94 1.88 8.79
N ILE A 138 12.96 2.10 9.68
CA ILE A 138 12.40 3.40 10.08
C ILE A 138 12.18 3.47 11.60
N GLY A 139 12.91 2.67 12.37
CA GLY A 139 12.76 2.59 13.82
C GLY A 139 13.17 3.86 14.58
N ASP A 140 13.80 4.82 13.91
CA ASP A 140 14.13 6.16 14.38
C ASP A 140 12.97 7.16 14.21
N GLU A 141 11.88 6.78 13.53
CA GLU A 141 10.71 7.63 13.36
C GLU A 141 9.77 7.56 14.57
N GLU A 142 9.12 8.66 14.89
CA GLU A 142 8.11 8.69 15.96
C GLU A 142 6.90 7.83 15.59
N ALA A 143 6.38 7.11 16.58
CA ALA A 143 5.17 6.33 16.38
C ALA A 143 3.97 7.25 16.13
N MET A 144 3.14 6.90 15.14
CA MET A 144 1.91 7.61 14.82
C MET A 144 0.81 7.24 15.83
N PRO A 145 0.39 8.18 16.71
CA PRO A 145 -0.72 7.94 17.59
C PRO A 145 -2.02 7.78 16.80
N LEU A 146 -2.96 7.00 17.34
CA LEU A 146 -4.22 6.71 16.67
C LEU A 146 -5.02 7.99 16.35
N VAL A 147 -5.01 8.95 17.27
CA VAL A 147 -5.67 10.25 17.05
C VAL A 147 -5.04 11.03 15.89
N ALA A 148 -3.72 10.97 15.72
CA ALA A 148 -3.04 11.66 14.63
C ALA A 148 -3.32 10.98 13.29
N GLU A 149 -3.40 9.65 13.26
CA GLU A 149 -3.82 8.88 12.08
C GLU A 149 -5.25 9.26 11.66
N MET A 150 -6.20 9.32 12.59
CA MET A 150 -7.56 9.78 12.31
C MET A 150 -7.58 11.20 11.75
N MET A 151 -6.86 12.14 12.36
CA MET A 151 -6.79 13.53 11.89
C MET A 151 -6.19 13.65 10.49
N ARG A 152 -5.17 12.86 10.19
CA ARG A 152 -4.55 12.80 8.85
C ARG A 152 -5.59 12.52 7.76
N TRP A 153 -6.40 11.49 7.96
CA TRP A 153 -7.42 11.10 7.00
C TRP A 153 -8.63 12.04 7.00
N ALA A 154 -9.00 12.60 8.14
CA ALA A 154 -10.04 13.63 8.21
C ALA A 154 -9.65 14.90 7.41
N MET A 155 -8.38 15.33 7.49
CA MET A 155 -7.89 16.46 6.67
C MET A 155 -7.90 16.12 5.17
N LEU A 156 -7.67 14.87 4.79
CA LEU A 156 -7.76 14.44 3.40
C LEU A 156 -9.21 14.39 2.93
N MET A 157 -10.13 13.86 3.76
CA MET A 157 -11.56 13.77 3.51
C MET A 157 -12.17 15.14 3.20
N GLN A 158 -11.74 16.21 3.90
CA GLN A 158 -12.20 17.58 3.65
C GLN A 158 -11.88 18.12 2.24
N ARG A 159 -10.99 17.44 1.51
CA ARG A 159 -10.63 17.79 0.13
C ARG A 159 -11.40 17.00 -0.91
N ALA A 160 -12.10 15.97 -0.50
CA ALA A 160 -12.98 15.18 -1.37
C ALA A 160 -14.22 15.99 -1.81
N PRO A 161 -14.91 15.61 -2.89
CA PRO A 161 -16.15 16.26 -3.31
C PRO A 161 -17.21 16.18 -2.21
N GLU A 162 -17.74 17.34 -1.81
CA GLU A 162 -18.68 17.47 -0.69
C GLU A 162 -19.95 16.62 -0.90
N GLU A 163 -20.44 16.58 -2.12
CA GLU A 163 -21.64 15.83 -2.50
C GLU A 163 -21.53 14.31 -2.25
N LEU A 164 -20.30 13.77 -2.21
CA LEU A 164 -20.03 12.34 -1.95
C LEU A 164 -19.68 12.06 -0.48
N THR A 165 -19.42 13.07 0.31
CA THR A 165 -18.90 12.94 1.68
C THR A 165 -19.81 13.55 2.74
N THR A 166 -21.11 13.73 2.43
CA THR A 166 -22.10 14.38 3.30
C THR A 166 -22.20 13.72 4.68
N ARG A 167 -22.00 12.41 4.78
CA ARG A 167 -22.02 11.67 6.05
C ARG A 167 -20.63 11.40 6.64
N ALA A 168 -19.56 11.87 6.02
CA ALA A 168 -18.21 11.63 6.52
C ALA A 168 -17.98 12.23 7.92
N GLY A 169 -18.64 13.35 8.23
CA GLY A 169 -18.60 13.94 9.58
C GLY A 169 -19.25 13.07 10.65
N GLU A 170 -20.35 12.36 10.31
CA GLU A 170 -21.00 11.39 11.20
C GLU A 170 -20.03 10.24 11.51
N LEU A 171 -19.48 9.61 10.47
CA LEU A 171 -18.51 8.51 10.64
C LEU A 171 -17.26 8.96 11.42
N GLY A 172 -16.69 10.12 11.09
CA GLY A 172 -15.54 10.67 11.80
C GLY A 172 -15.83 10.92 13.28
N GLY A 173 -17.03 11.39 13.62
CA GLY A 173 -17.51 11.58 15.01
C GLY A 173 -17.63 10.25 15.75
N MET A 174 -18.18 9.22 15.12
CA MET A 174 -18.28 7.86 15.70
C MET A 174 -16.90 7.25 15.93
N LEU A 175 -16.00 7.38 14.97
CA LEU A 175 -14.61 6.91 15.11
C LEU A 175 -13.90 7.62 16.26
N ALA A 176 -14.05 8.92 16.39
CA ALA A 176 -13.44 9.68 17.49
C ALA A 176 -14.00 9.29 18.86
N ALA A 177 -15.31 9.05 18.96
CA ALA A 177 -15.96 8.66 20.22
C ALA A 177 -15.65 7.21 20.63
N GLY A 178 -15.46 6.31 19.64
CA GLY A 178 -15.22 4.89 19.86
C GLY A 178 -13.77 4.46 19.72
N ALA A 179 -12.81 5.40 19.71
CA ALA A 179 -11.40 5.05 19.54
C ALA A 179 -10.91 4.04 20.59
N PRO A 180 -10.35 2.89 20.17
CA PRO A 180 -9.88 1.86 21.10
C PRO A 180 -8.61 2.32 21.85
N ALA A 181 -8.24 1.57 22.89
CA ALA A 181 -6.92 1.71 23.50
C ALA A 181 -5.82 1.36 22.48
N GLU A 182 -4.72 2.10 22.51
CA GLU A 182 -3.62 1.85 21.60
C GLU A 182 -2.85 0.58 21.98
N HIS A 183 -2.53 -0.22 20.98
CA HIS A 183 -1.57 -1.31 21.09
C HIS A 183 -0.13 -0.79 21.08
N THR A 184 0.81 -1.64 21.46
CA THR A 184 2.24 -1.35 21.24
C THR A 184 2.48 -1.10 19.74
N PRO A 185 3.04 0.07 19.38
CA PRO A 185 3.29 0.39 17.99
C PRO A 185 4.25 -0.60 17.32
N THR A 186 3.98 -0.93 16.06
CA THR A 186 4.80 -1.80 15.22
C THR A 186 5.07 -1.16 13.87
N LEU A 187 5.85 -1.80 13.02
CA LEU A 187 5.89 -1.44 11.61
C LEU A 187 4.53 -1.74 10.98
N VAL A 188 3.86 -0.71 10.49
CA VAL A 188 2.58 -0.77 9.76
C VAL A 188 2.84 -0.43 8.31
N HIS A 189 2.33 -1.26 7.40
CA HIS A 189 2.41 -1.02 5.96
C HIS A 189 1.58 0.20 5.54
N GLY A 190 0.43 0.35 6.17
CA GLY A 190 -0.52 1.41 5.90
C GLY A 190 -1.43 1.17 4.70
N ASP A 191 -1.06 0.29 3.77
CA ASP A 191 -1.84 -0.10 2.59
C ASP A 191 -1.74 -1.61 2.34
N TYR A 192 -1.91 -2.40 3.42
CA TYR A 192 -1.73 -3.84 3.38
C TYR A 192 -2.93 -4.53 2.74
N HIS A 193 -2.81 -4.87 1.47
CA HIS A 193 -3.85 -5.57 0.72
C HIS A 193 -3.26 -6.45 -0.39
N TYR A 194 -4.05 -7.39 -0.89
CA TYR A 194 -3.61 -8.39 -1.87
C TYR A 194 -3.04 -7.78 -3.16
N GLY A 195 -3.50 -6.60 -3.58
CA GLY A 195 -2.99 -5.89 -4.74
C GLY A 195 -1.53 -5.40 -4.60
N ASN A 196 -1.05 -5.27 -3.36
CA ASN A 196 0.33 -4.90 -3.03
C ASN A 196 1.22 -6.13 -2.73
N MET A 197 0.76 -7.32 -3.09
CA MET A 197 1.49 -8.57 -2.87
C MET A 197 1.76 -9.30 -4.18
N LEU A 198 2.87 -10.03 -4.21
CA LEU A 198 3.17 -11.02 -5.23
C LEU A 198 3.08 -12.41 -4.62
N PHE A 199 2.53 -13.33 -5.40
CA PHE A 199 2.26 -14.70 -4.98
C PHE A 199 2.95 -15.71 -5.89
N ARG A 200 3.33 -16.84 -5.31
CA ARG A 200 3.69 -18.07 -6.03
C ARG A 200 2.81 -19.18 -5.46
N GLY A 201 1.83 -19.60 -6.27
CA GLY A 201 0.70 -20.33 -5.70
C GLY A 201 0.02 -19.49 -4.61
N PRO A 202 -0.43 -20.05 -3.51
CA PRO A 202 -1.05 -19.29 -2.43
C PRO A 202 -0.05 -18.53 -1.54
N GLN A 203 1.26 -18.70 -1.75
CA GLN A 203 2.28 -18.14 -0.89
C GLN A 203 2.65 -16.71 -1.29
N VAL A 204 2.59 -15.77 -0.34
CA VAL A 204 3.15 -14.42 -0.50
C VAL A 204 4.67 -14.52 -0.62
N VAL A 205 5.21 -14.04 -1.75
CA VAL A 205 6.67 -14.00 -2.03
C VAL A 205 7.24 -12.58 -2.00
N ALA A 206 6.39 -11.55 -2.08
CA ALA A 206 6.79 -10.18 -1.84
C ALA A 206 5.61 -9.32 -1.37
N VAL A 207 5.85 -8.41 -0.44
CA VAL A 207 4.99 -7.28 -0.09
C VAL A 207 5.65 -6.03 -0.63
N LEU A 208 4.91 -5.26 -1.41
CA LEU A 208 5.36 -4.10 -2.18
C LEU A 208 4.65 -2.84 -1.72
N ASP A 209 5.14 -1.69 -2.17
CA ASP A 209 4.51 -0.37 -2.02
C ASP A 209 4.40 0.16 -0.58
N TRP A 210 5.55 0.31 0.05
CA TRP A 210 5.74 0.81 1.41
C TRP A 210 5.70 2.35 1.53
N GLU A 211 5.05 3.04 0.61
CA GLU A 211 5.10 4.51 0.52
C GLU A 211 4.41 5.23 1.68
N ILE A 212 3.38 4.62 2.28
CA ILE A 212 2.66 5.18 3.44
C ILE A 212 2.90 4.39 4.74
N ALA A 213 3.93 3.54 4.73
CA ALA A 213 4.32 2.80 5.93
C ALA A 213 4.72 3.74 7.08
N GLN A 214 4.53 3.30 8.30
CA GLN A 214 4.81 4.06 9.52
C GLN A 214 5.02 3.13 10.71
N ILE A 215 5.55 3.65 11.80
CA ILE A 215 5.42 3.00 13.10
C ILE A 215 4.06 3.42 13.66
N GLY A 216 3.20 2.46 13.98
CA GLY A 216 1.81 2.75 14.36
C GLY A 216 1.02 1.54 14.84
N GLN A 217 -0.28 1.62 14.74
CA GLN A 217 -1.21 0.62 15.30
C GLN A 217 -1.35 -0.59 14.35
N PRO A 218 -0.97 -1.81 14.77
CA PRO A 218 -0.90 -2.99 13.90
C PRO A 218 -2.24 -3.35 13.25
N LEU A 219 -3.35 -3.21 13.98
CA LEU A 219 -4.66 -3.62 13.45
C LEU A 219 -5.18 -2.74 12.31
N MET A 220 -4.53 -1.59 12.03
CA MET A 220 -4.82 -0.79 10.85
C MET A 220 -4.57 -1.57 9.55
N ASP A 221 -3.50 -2.39 9.49
CA ASP A 221 -3.21 -3.20 8.32
C ASP A 221 -4.21 -4.37 8.15
N LEU A 222 -4.64 -4.97 9.25
CA LEU A 222 -5.66 -6.02 9.20
C LEU A 222 -7.01 -5.44 8.75
N GLY A 223 -7.37 -4.24 9.21
CA GLY A 223 -8.55 -3.51 8.72
C GLY A 223 -8.47 -3.20 7.21
N CYS A 224 -7.28 -2.80 6.71
CA CYS A 224 -7.07 -2.62 5.27
C CYS A 224 -7.26 -3.93 4.49
N LEU A 225 -6.75 -5.05 5.01
CA LEU A 225 -6.90 -6.35 4.36
C LEU A 225 -8.36 -6.80 4.33
N ALA A 226 -9.12 -6.57 5.42
CA ALA A 226 -10.52 -6.95 5.54
C ALA A 226 -11.40 -6.23 4.52
N ILE A 227 -11.29 -4.93 4.36
CA ILE A 227 -12.13 -4.18 3.42
C ILE A 227 -11.92 -4.60 1.96
N MET A 228 -10.79 -5.19 1.61
CA MET A 228 -10.56 -5.73 0.27
C MET A 228 -11.34 -7.03 0.01
N SER A 229 -11.75 -7.75 1.05
CA SER A 229 -12.69 -8.87 0.95
C SER A 229 -14.12 -8.39 0.63
N HIS A 230 -14.48 -7.17 1.04
CA HIS A 230 -15.79 -6.55 0.80
C HIS A 230 -15.90 -5.85 -0.57
N ARG A 231 -14.80 -5.69 -1.28
CA ARG A 231 -14.74 -4.89 -2.52
C ARG A 231 -15.71 -5.33 -3.60
N SER A 232 -16.09 -6.62 -3.61
CA SER A 232 -17.13 -7.16 -4.51
C SER A 232 -18.54 -6.60 -4.24
N GLN A 233 -18.78 -5.98 -3.07
CA GLN A 233 -20.04 -5.34 -2.71
C GLN A 233 -20.18 -3.95 -3.36
N PHE A 234 -19.06 -3.31 -3.70
CA PHE A 234 -19.05 -2.03 -4.39
C PHE A 234 -19.20 -2.24 -5.90
N LYS A 235 -20.41 -2.02 -6.41
CA LYS A 235 -20.86 -2.39 -7.76
C LYS A 235 -20.12 -1.67 -8.90
N ASP A 236 -19.35 -0.62 -8.61
CA ASP A 236 -18.70 0.20 -9.60
C ASP A 236 -17.35 -0.38 -10.08
N VAL A 237 -16.88 -1.45 -9.47
CA VAL A 237 -15.58 -2.05 -9.80
C VAL A 237 -15.83 -3.31 -10.63
N GLU A 238 -15.75 -3.20 -11.95
CA GLU A 238 -15.97 -4.32 -12.88
C GLU A 238 -14.98 -5.48 -12.71
N SER A 239 -13.80 -5.21 -12.11
CA SER A 239 -12.79 -6.24 -11.84
C SER A 239 -12.00 -5.89 -10.59
N PRO A 240 -12.34 -6.45 -9.44
CA PRO A 240 -11.63 -6.21 -8.20
C PRO A 240 -10.31 -7.01 -8.13
N GLY A 241 -9.36 -6.68 -9.01
CA GLY A 241 -8.01 -7.27 -8.96
C GLY A 241 -7.42 -7.17 -7.55
N GLY A 242 -6.85 -8.27 -7.07
CA GLY A 242 -6.28 -8.34 -5.72
C GLY A 242 -7.31 -8.48 -4.61
N THR A 243 -8.50 -8.99 -4.90
CA THR A 243 -9.54 -9.31 -3.90
C THR A 243 -9.57 -10.81 -3.63
N VAL A 244 -9.70 -11.17 -2.37
CA VAL A 244 -9.89 -12.55 -1.91
C VAL A 244 -11.17 -12.58 -1.08
N ALA A 245 -12.18 -13.29 -1.56
CA ALA A 245 -13.47 -13.41 -0.88
C ALA A 245 -13.34 -14.38 0.31
N LEU A 246 -13.21 -13.82 1.50
CA LEU A 246 -13.18 -14.55 2.76
C LEU A 246 -14.01 -13.78 3.80
N PRO A 247 -14.83 -14.44 4.64
CA PRO A 247 -15.50 -13.77 5.75
C PRO A 247 -14.51 -13.12 6.71
N ASP A 248 -14.81 -11.91 7.15
CA ASP A 248 -13.93 -11.16 8.08
C ASP A 248 -13.64 -11.92 9.36
N SER A 249 -14.63 -12.65 9.88
CA SER A 249 -14.45 -13.48 11.07
C SER A 249 -13.37 -14.54 10.92
N GLU A 250 -13.22 -15.11 9.72
CA GLU A 250 -12.14 -16.06 9.43
C GLU A 250 -10.79 -15.34 9.33
N LEU A 251 -10.77 -14.17 8.67
CA LEU A 251 -9.57 -13.34 8.58
C LEU A 251 -9.06 -12.91 9.96
N PHE A 252 -9.97 -12.47 10.84
CA PHE A 252 -9.64 -12.06 12.20
C PHE A 252 -9.18 -13.24 13.06
N ALA A 253 -9.82 -14.41 12.91
CA ALA A 253 -9.41 -15.64 13.59
C ALA A 253 -8.00 -16.07 13.18
N LEU A 254 -7.64 -15.96 11.90
CA LEU A 254 -6.27 -16.23 11.41
C LEU A 254 -5.24 -15.31 12.07
N TYR A 255 -5.59 -14.03 12.28
CA TYR A 255 -4.71 -13.09 12.97
C TYR A 255 -4.71 -13.31 14.49
N GLY A 256 -5.81 -13.76 15.08
CA GLY A 256 -5.96 -14.03 16.52
C GLY A 256 -6.60 -12.89 17.29
N VAL A 257 -7.50 -12.14 16.66
CA VAL A 257 -8.29 -11.02 17.26
C VAL A 257 -9.78 -11.28 17.11
N GLY A 258 -10.59 -10.63 17.96
CA GLY A 258 -12.04 -10.71 17.90
C GLY A 258 -12.67 -9.69 16.94
N ALA A 259 -13.89 -9.99 16.49
CA ALA A 259 -14.63 -9.09 15.59
C ALA A 259 -14.92 -7.74 16.25
N ASP A 260 -15.31 -7.73 17.52
CA ASP A 260 -15.64 -6.51 18.26
C ASP A 260 -14.46 -5.53 18.29
N GLU A 261 -13.23 -6.05 18.48
CA GLU A 261 -12.02 -5.26 18.44
C GLU A 261 -11.75 -4.70 17.04
N MET A 262 -12.06 -5.47 15.99
CA MET A 262 -11.79 -5.12 14.62
C MET A 262 -12.77 -4.14 13.99
N ASN A 263 -14.02 -4.06 14.50
CA ASN A 263 -15.05 -3.20 13.92
C ASN A 263 -14.58 -1.74 13.75
N TRP A 264 -13.91 -1.21 14.75
CA TRP A 264 -13.36 0.14 14.66
C TRP A 264 -12.29 0.28 13.57
N TYR A 265 -11.37 -0.68 13.48
CA TYR A 265 -10.27 -0.65 12.49
C TYR A 265 -10.75 -0.84 11.05
N VAL A 266 -11.79 -1.65 10.86
CA VAL A 266 -12.46 -1.80 9.55
C VAL A 266 -13.15 -0.49 9.16
N ALA A 267 -13.96 0.10 10.05
CA ALA A 267 -14.63 1.38 9.80
C ALA A 267 -13.61 2.51 9.53
N MET A 268 -12.50 2.54 10.28
CA MET A 268 -11.42 3.50 10.07
C MET A 268 -10.72 3.30 8.71
N SER A 269 -10.54 2.05 8.27
CA SER A 269 -10.00 1.75 6.96
C SER A 269 -10.95 2.18 5.83
N LEU A 270 -12.25 1.95 5.97
CA LEU A 270 -13.28 2.45 5.05
C LEU A 270 -13.23 3.99 4.95
N TYR A 271 -13.15 4.68 6.09
CA TYR A 271 -13.01 6.14 6.13
C TYR A 271 -11.76 6.62 5.41
N LYS A 272 -10.61 5.98 5.66
CA LYS A 272 -9.34 6.26 4.99
C LYS A 272 -9.43 6.11 3.48
N TYR A 273 -9.95 4.98 2.99
CA TYR A 273 -10.04 4.76 1.54
C TYR A 273 -11.07 5.65 0.88
N ALA A 274 -12.19 5.95 1.52
CA ALA A 274 -13.12 6.97 1.04
C ALA A 274 -12.44 8.34 0.89
N ALA A 275 -11.59 8.74 1.85
CA ALA A 275 -10.81 9.97 1.77
C ALA A 275 -9.78 9.95 0.62
N ILE A 276 -9.05 8.83 0.44
CA ILE A 276 -8.06 8.67 -0.64
C ILE A 276 -8.73 8.74 -2.01
N LEU A 277 -9.80 7.98 -2.22
CA LEU A 277 -10.54 7.93 -3.48
C LEU A 277 -11.19 9.28 -3.80
N GLY A 278 -11.84 9.90 -2.81
CA GLY A 278 -12.44 11.22 -2.95
C GLY A 278 -11.42 12.31 -3.30
N TYR A 279 -10.26 12.29 -2.66
CA TYR A 279 -9.17 13.21 -2.97
C TYR A 279 -8.63 13.02 -4.39
N ASN A 280 -8.42 11.79 -4.82
CA ASN A 280 -7.98 11.50 -6.17
C ASN A 280 -9.03 11.90 -7.22
N LEU A 281 -10.30 11.68 -6.95
CA LEU A 281 -11.41 12.17 -7.80
C LEU A 281 -11.39 13.69 -7.91
N MET A 282 -11.18 14.40 -6.80
CA MET A 282 -11.04 15.86 -6.84
C MET A 282 -9.84 16.29 -7.69
N LEU A 283 -8.69 15.60 -7.59
CA LEU A 283 -7.53 15.89 -8.44
C LEU A 283 -7.82 15.63 -9.92
N HIS A 284 -8.53 14.54 -10.23
CA HIS A 284 -9.00 14.26 -11.60
C HIS A 284 -9.87 15.39 -12.13
N ARG A 285 -10.93 15.75 -11.41
CA ARG A 285 -11.88 16.81 -11.81
C ARG A 285 -11.22 18.18 -11.97
N ARG A 286 -10.14 18.46 -11.23
CA ARG A 286 -9.34 19.69 -11.37
C ARG A 286 -8.26 19.62 -12.45
N GLY A 287 -8.16 18.51 -13.20
CA GLY A 287 -7.14 18.31 -14.22
C GLY A 287 -5.70 18.22 -13.68
N LYS A 288 -5.53 18.04 -12.36
CA LYS A 288 -4.19 17.89 -11.72
C LYS A 288 -3.64 16.47 -11.86
N ARG A 289 -4.52 15.48 -11.92
CA ARG A 289 -4.23 14.07 -12.13
C ARG A 289 -5.36 13.47 -12.96
N PRO A 290 -5.39 13.71 -14.28
CA PRO A 290 -6.47 13.24 -15.14
C PRO A 290 -6.48 11.70 -15.20
N ASP A 291 -7.52 11.09 -14.64
CA ASP A 291 -7.76 9.65 -14.69
C ASP A 291 -9.28 9.41 -14.55
N PRO A 292 -9.98 9.11 -15.67
CA PRO A 292 -11.43 8.90 -15.68
C PRO A 292 -11.91 7.76 -14.79
N PHE A 293 -11.02 6.83 -14.43
CA PHE A 293 -11.34 5.72 -13.52
C PHE A 293 -11.94 6.21 -12.20
N TYR A 294 -11.50 7.37 -11.67
CA TYR A 294 -12.03 7.88 -10.41
C TYR A 294 -13.50 8.31 -10.47
N GLU A 295 -14.04 8.65 -11.65
CA GLU A 295 -15.48 8.94 -11.80
C GLU A 295 -16.33 7.65 -11.64
N THR A 296 -15.79 6.47 -11.90
CA THR A 296 -16.51 5.21 -11.71
C THR A 296 -16.61 4.80 -10.24
N LEU A 297 -15.91 5.48 -9.33
CA LEU A 297 -15.84 5.14 -7.91
C LEU A 297 -16.72 6.01 -7.01
N THR A 298 -17.62 6.81 -7.59
CA THR A 298 -18.46 7.75 -6.82
C THR A 298 -19.38 7.03 -5.82
N THR A 299 -20.05 5.94 -6.24
CA THR A 299 -20.90 5.15 -5.33
C THR A 299 -20.07 4.33 -4.34
N THR A 300 -18.84 3.94 -4.70
CA THR A 300 -17.90 3.30 -3.79
C THR A 300 -17.51 4.23 -2.64
N ILE A 301 -17.23 5.50 -2.92
CA ILE A 301 -16.86 6.49 -1.88
C ILE A 301 -17.99 6.66 -0.86
N THR A 302 -19.23 6.86 -1.32
CA THR A 302 -20.40 6.99 -0.44
C THR A 302 -20.69 5.68 0.30
N GLY A 303 -20.61 4.54 -0.39
CA GLY A 303 -20.83 3.22 0.18
C GLY A 303 -19.87 2.88 1.31
N MET A 304 -18.58 3.22 1.18
CA MET A 304 -17.58 3.03 2.24
C MET A 304 -17.92 3.84 3.50
N ILE A 305 -18.40 5.08 3.34
CA ILE A 305 -18.81 5.90 4.49
C ILE A 305 -20.03 5.31 5.16
N ASP A 306 -21.04 4.89 4.40
CA ASP A 306 -22.27 4.30 4.92
C ASP A 306 -21.99 2.97 5.64
N GLU A 307 -21.19 2.08 5.04
CA GLU A 307 -20.79 0.81 5.65
C GLU A 307 -20.02 1.03 6.95
N GLY A 308 -19.08 1.99 6.99
CA GLY A 308 -18.36 2.33 8.22
C GLY A 308 -19.27 2.78 9.35
N ILE A 309 -20.34 3.53 9.05
CA ILE A 309 -21.37 3.94 10.02
C ILE A 309 -22.15 2.72 10.51
N GLU A 310 -22.55 1.82 9.60
CA GLU A 310 -23.31 0.61 9.98
C GLU A 310 -22.50 -0.33 10.88
N ILE A 311 -21.21 -0.49 10.63
CA ILE A 311 -20.31 -1.32 11.45
C ILE A 311 -20.18 -0.78 12.88
N LEU A 312 -20.25 0.54 13.07
CA LEU A 312 -20.07 1.18 14.38
C LEU A 312 -21.38 1.41 15.15
N ARG A 313 -22.55 1.08 14.59
CA ARG A 313 -23.87 1.14 15.24
C ARG A 313 -24.12 -0.10 16.09
#